data_0f25dcd431cb5070190dd6a7c74852a9
#
_entry.id   0f25dcd431cb5070190dd6a7c74852a9
#
_cell.length_a   1.000
_cell.length_b   1.000
_cell.length_c   1.000
_cell.angle_alpha   90.00
_cell.angle_beta   90.00
_cell.angle_gamma   90.00
#
_symmetry.space_group_name_H-M   'P 1'
#
loop_
_entity.id
_entity.type
_entity.pdbx_description
1 polymer ?
#
loop_
_entity_poly.entity_id
_entity_poly.type
_entity_poly.pdbx_seq_one_letter_code
_entity_poly.pdbx_strand_id
1 'polypeptide(L)'
;MKKFLALLLALTMVFALAACGKTAAPAPSEEPAPVEEPAPSEEPAPVEEPAPVEEPAPVEEPAAPTMDYFEYIDAALDSEVTIEVYVQATQSWWDNKITVYACDDGTRPFFIYNMACSEEDAAKLVPGQKIRVSGFKSEWAGEIEVTDASFAFLDAEPFIAPPVDLTANLRNGEDALLAVQNAYAAFNGLTVEPYDESGAAFAYKDAEGKTDDLYFKASLDGKVYDFCVEFYLCGKDTDVYKAVEALQVGDVIDIEGFLYWYNGPNPHVTSVMPHNAKSEGVMTYAEYAAAELDSEVTIEAFVQDTQSWWDNKITVYAADADGAYFIYNMACSEADAARLIPGQKIRVTGYKSEWAGEVEIAEGATFEFEHGAFYAEDFDVTELLGNKDDLLAYQNRKCFFSDMTIEPYDETGAAFAYKDAEGKTDDLYFKASKDGVVYDFCVEYYLRGQDTPVYKAVEALEVGQTVGIEAYLYWYNGPNPHVINVIVF
;
A
#
# COMPACT_ATOMS: atom_id res chain seq x y z
N MET A 1 -19.37 -0.91 54.77
CA MET A 1 -20.26 0.11 55.38
C MET A 1 -20.19 1.39 54.58
N LYS A 2 -21.34 1.80 54.09
CA LYS A 2 -21.74 3.16 53.68
C LYS A 2 -20.91 3.79 52.52
N LYS A 3 -21.41 3.92 51.28
CA LYS A 3 -22.59 4.58 50.70
C LYS A 3 -22.35 6.05 50.35
N PHE A 4 -22.73 6.36 49.09
CA PHE A 4 -23.27 7.60 48.53
C PHE A 4 -22.23 8.59 47.95
N LEU A 5 -22.40 9.30 46.84
CA LEU A 5 -23.60 9.66 46.10
C LEU A 5 -23.18 10.17 44.69
N ALA A 6 -23.96 9.81 43.67
CA ALA A 6 -23.95 10.38 42.36
C ALA A 6 -24.48 11.82 42.36
N LEU A 7 -23.99 12.68 41.47
CA LEU A 7 -24.72 13.88 41.10
C LEU A 7 -24.77 14.04 39.59
N LEU A 8 -25.96 13.82 39.08
CA LEU A 8 -26.44 14.08 37.71
C LEU A 8 -26.65 15.60 37.56
N LEU A 9 -26.20 16.22 36.54
CA LEU A 9 -26.71 17.53 36.12
C LEU A 9 -27.06 17.50 34.64
N ALA A 10 -28.35 17.37 34.36
CA ALA A 10 -28.98 17.59 33.11
C ALA A 10 -29.18 19.10 32.86
N LEU A 11 -28.78 19.61 31.71
CA LEU A 11 -29.11 20.96 31.30
C LEU A 11 -30.19 20.89 30.22
N THR A 12 -31.38 21.34 30.61
CA THR A 12 -32.58 21.45 29.75
C THR A 12 -32.53 22.76 28.94
N MET A 13 -32.71 22.64 27.63
CA MET A 13 -33.03 23.77 26.76
C MET A 13 -34.51 24.16 26.95
N VAL A 14 -34.73 25.45 27.17
CA VAL A 14 -36.07 26.06 27.17
C VAL A 14 -36.28 26.77 25.84
N PHE A 15 -37.26 26.28 25.07
CA PHE A 15 -37.87 27.02 23.96
C PHE A 15 -38.95 27.97 24.50
N ALA A 16 -38.90 29.23 24.13
CA ALA A 16 -40.00 30.17 24.35
C ALA A 16 -40.58 30.55 22.99
N LEU A 17 -41.79 30.07 22.72
CA LEU A 17 -42.71 30.59 21.72
C LEU A 17 -43.54 31.69 22.39
N ALA A 18 -43.64 32.84 21.72
CA ALA A 18 -44.70 33.81 22.04
C ALA A 18 -45.48 34.09 20.77
N ALA A 19 -46.77 33.86 20.85
CA ALA A 19 -47.76 34.05 19.79
C ALA A 19 -48.63 35.29 20.08
N CYS A 20 -49.13 35.89 18.99
CA CYS A 20 -50.41 36.57 18.80
C CYS A 20 -50.69 37.94 19.47
N GLY A 21 -51.00 38.87 18.60
CA GLY A 21 -51.85 40.01 18.87
C GLY A 21 -52.39 40.66 17.59
N LYS A 22 -53.59 40.29 17.22
CA LYS A 22 -54.37 40.97 16.15
C LYS A 22 -54.93 42.27 16.68
N THR A 23 -54.92 43.34 15.91
CA THR A 23 -55.97 44.37 15.95
C THR A 23 -56.15 45.01 14.59
N ALA A 24 -57.38 45.38 14.34
CA ALA A 24 -58.07 45.62 13.09
C ALA A 24 -57.74 46.97 12.41
N ALA A 25 -58.05 47.00 11.12
CA ALA A 25 -58.03 48.13 10.22
C ALA A 25 -59.07 49.17 10.50
N PRO A 26 -58.94 50.36 9.92
CA PRO A 26 -60.07 51.01 9.23
C PRO A 26 -59.71 51.37 7.77
N ALA A 27 -60.78 51.33 6.97
CA ALA A 27 -60.85 51.53 5.53
C ALA A 27 -60.97 53.03 5.13
N PRO A 28 -61.23 53.34 3.89
CA PRO A 28 -60.30 54.05 2.99
C PRO A 28 -60.75 55.51 2.74
N SER A 29 -59.88 56.34 2.23
CA SER A 29 -60.22 57.67 1.71
C SER A 29 -59.71 57.79 0.27
N GLU A 30 -60.56 58.45 -0.54
CA GLU A 30 -60.60 58.55 -1.96
C GLU A 30 -59.39 59.22 -2.62
N GLU A 31 -59.11 58.74 -3.81
CA GLU A 31 -58.18 59.16 -4.84
C GLU A 31 -58.57 60.49 -5.48
N PRO A 32 -57.63 61.32 -5.89
CA PRO A 32 -57.83 62.18 -7.04
C PRO A 32 -57.01 61.76 -8.25
N ALA A 33 -57.61 61.96 -9.44
CA ALA A 33 -57.25 61.52 -10.76
C ALA A 33 -55.88 62.00 -11.28
N PRO A 34 -55.32 61.27 -12.27
CA PRO A 34 -53.93 61.42 -12.71
C PRO A 34 -53.76 62.70 -13.64
N VAL A 35 -52.64 63.32 -13.46
CA VAL A 35 -52.07 64.36 -14.37
C VAL A 35 -51.14 63.65 -15.34
N GLU A 36 -51.37 63.80 -16.65
CA GLU A 36 -50.52 63.27 -17.72
C GLU A 36 -49.09 63.84 -17.63
N GLU A 37 -48.14 62.96 -17.61
CA GLU A 37 -46.72 63.27 -17.68
C GLU A 37 -46.22 63.14 -19.14
N PRO A 38 -45.35 64.02 -19.61
CA PRO A 38 -44.89 64.02 -21.00
C PRO A 38 -43.91 62.79 -21.23
N ALA A 39 -43.94 62.27 -22.45
CA ALA A 39 -43.21 61.09 -22.93
C ALA A 39 -41.67 61.24 -22.68
N PRO A 40 -41.03 60.10 -22.29
CA PRO A 40 -39.61 60.12 -22.10
C PRO A 40 -38.84 60.20 -23.43
N SER A 41 -37.80 60.99 -23.41
CA SER A 41 -36.78 61.11 -24.45
C SER A 41 -36.02 59.76 -24.52
N GLU A 42 -35.77 59.29 -25.72
CA GLU A 42 -34.98 58.08 -25.99
C GLU A 42 -33.57 58.16 -25.36
N GLU A 43 -33.27 57.26 -24.49
CA GLU A 43 -31.94 57.04 -23.91
C GLU A 43 -31.03 56.36 -24.95
N PRO A 44 -29.78 56.82 -25.14
CA PRO A 44 -28.87 56.17 -26.09
C PRO A 44 -28.55 54.74 -25.64
N ALA A 45 -28.51 53.80 -26.61
CA ALA A 45 -28.22 52.38 -26.40
C ALA A 45 -26.95 52.15 -25.60
N PRO A 46 -26.91 51.15 -24.72
CA PRO A 46 -25.72 50.81 -23.95
C PRO A 46 -24.55 50.46 -24.90
N VAL A 47 -23.41 51.10 -24.67
CA VAL A 47 -22.15 50.70 -25.31
C VAL A 47 -21.80 49.31 -24.76
N GLU A 48 -21.69 48.29 -25.63
CA GLU A 48 -21.22 46.96 -25.25
C GLU A 48 -19.83 47.10 -24.60
N GLU A 49 -19.73 46.65 -23.33
CA GLU A 49 -18.47 46.47 -22.64
C GLU A 49 -17.63 45.43 -23.42
N PRO A 50 -16.34 45.69 -23.71
CA PRO A 50 -15.51 44.72 -24.36
C PRO A 50 -15.45 43.45 -23.47
N ALA A 51 -15.65 42.28 -24.09
CA ALA A 51 -15.55 40.97 -23.43
C ALA A 51 -14.24 40.87 -22.62
N PRO A 52 -14.26 40.23 -21.43
CA PRO A 52 -13.05 40.02 -20.66
C PRO A 52 -12.01 39.32 -21.55
N VAL A 53 -10.84 39.90 -21.64
CA VAL A 53 -9.69 39.26 -22.27
C VAL A 53 -9.40 38.04 -21.38
N GLU A 54 -9.58 36.81 -21.89
CA GLU A 54 -9.12 35.59 -21.21
C GLU A 54 -7.63 35.78 -20.90
N GLU A 55 -7.29 35.78 -19.61
CA GLU A 55 -5.90 35.65 -19.19
C GLU A 55 -5.33 34.38 -19.84
N PRO A 56 -4.15 34.46 -20.49
CA PRO A 56 -3.54 33.26 -21.04
C PRO A 56 -3.35 32.24 -19.88
N ALA A 57 -3.80 31.02 -20.09
CA ALA A 57 -3.56 29.93 -19.17
C ALA A 57 -2.09 29.94 -18.74
N PRO A 58 -1.78 29.65 -17.47
CA PRO A 58 -0.41 29.56 -17.01
C PRO A 58 0.35 28.61 -17.94
N VAL A 59 1.43 29.08 -18.51
CA VAL A 59 2.37 28.23 -19.25
C VAL A 59 2.96 27.32 -18.18
N GLU A 60 2.61 26.02 -18.19
CA GLU A 60 3.32 25.04 -17.37
C GLU A 60 4.80 25.12 -17.75
N GLU A 61 5.64 25.58 -16.83
CA GLU A 61 7.08 25.43 -16.99
C GLU A 61 7.37 23.94 -17.17
N PRO A 62 8.25 23.56 -18.12
CA PRO A 62 8.61 22.17 -18.31
C PRO A 62 9.12 21.64 -16.96
N ALA A 63 8.50 20.56 -16.46
CA ALA A 63 8.90 19.93 -15.21
C ALA A 63 10.42 19.68 -15.24
N ALA A 64 11.11 20.02 -14.16
CA ALA A 64 12.53 19.75 -14.03
C ALA A 64 12.79 18.24 -14.30
N PRO A 65 13.89 17.89 -14.99
CA PRO A 65 14.20 16.49 -15.24
C PRO A 65 14.33 15.75 -13.90
N THR A 66 13.72 14.58 -13.81
CA THR A 66 13.83 13.71 -12.63
C THR A 66 15.18 13.01 -12.62
N MET A 67 15.78 12.95 -11.42
CA MET A 67 17.02 12.23 -11.16
C MET A 67 16.71 10.79 -10.76
N ASP A 68 17.53 9.85 -11.22
CA ASP A 68 17.57 8.52 -10.63
C ASP A 68 18.32 8.52 -9.27
N TYR A 69 18.30 7.37 -8.58
CA TYR A 69 18.96 7.26 -7.28
C TYR A 69 20.45 7.57 -7.32
N PHE A 70 21.16 7.13 -8.35
CA PHE A 70 22.62 7.33 -8.46
C PHE A 70 22.94 8.79 -8.78
N GLU A 71 22.15 9.43 -9.62
CA GLU A 71 22.26 10.87 -9.88
C GLU A 71 21.98 11.69 -8.60
N TYR A 72 20.98 11.27 -7.80
CA TYR A 72 20.70 11.89 -6.51
C TYR A 72 21.86 11.71 -5.52
N ILE A 73 22.42 10.50 -5.40
CA ILE A 73 23.55 10.25 -4.49
C ILE A 73 24.79 11.05 -4.90
N ASP A 74 25.06 11.17 -6.19
CA ASP A 74 26.20 11.93 -6.74
C ASP A 74 25.97 13.46 -6.72
N ALA A 75 24.74 13.92 -6.57
CA ALA A 75 24.41 15.33 -6.49
C ALA A 75 25.12 16.01 -5.29
N ALA A 76 25.59 17.24 -5.49
CA ALA A 76 26.23 17.98 -4.41
C ALA A 76 25.24 18.36 -3.31
N LEU A 77 25.70 18.47 -2.07
CA LEU A 77 24.91 19.06 -0.99
C LEU A 77 24.49 20.49 -1.39
N ASP A 78 23.33 20.91 -0.92
CA ASP A 78 22.66 22.17 -1.21
C ASP A 78 22.27 22.36 -2.71
N SER A 79 22.37 21.31 -3.54
CA SER A 79 21.85 21.34 -4.91
C SER A 79 20.35 21.03 -4.97
N GLU A 80 19.67 21.64 -5.93
CA GLU A 80 18.26 21.31 -6.24
C GLU A 80 18.17 19.90 -6.83
N VAL A 81 17.22 19.11 -6.36
CA VAL A 81 16.96 17.74 -6.80
C VAL A 81 15.48 17.55 -7.09
N THR A 82 15.17 16.74 -8.09
CA THR A 82 13.80 16.28 -8.37
C THR A 82 13.83 14.78 -8.56
N ILE A 83 13.05 14.07 -7.75
CA ILE A 83 12.99 12.60 -7.70
C ILE A 83 11.55 12.12 -7.82
N GLU A 84 11.36 10.90 -8.32
CA GLU A 84 10.07 10.19 -8.26
C GLU A 84 10.20 8.99 -7.34
N VAL A 85 9.34 8.93 -6.33
CA VAL A 85 9.44 7.95 -5.25
C VAL A 85 8.07 7.47 -4.81
N TYR A 86 8.05 6.32 -4.16
CA TYR A 86 6.87 5.75 -3.50
C TYR A 86 6.96 5.98 -2.00
N VAL A 87 5.92 6.52 -1.41
CA VAL A 87 5.78 6.67 0.03
C VAL A 87 5.83 5.29 0.70
N GLN A 88 6.68 5.12 1.70
CA GLN A 88 6.75 3.90 2.50
C GLN A 88 6.15 4.11 3.89
N ALA A 89 6.40 5.26 4.48
CA ALA A 89 5.80 5.71 5.73
C ALA A 89 5.85 7.23 5.83
N THR A 90 5.05 7.79 6.73
CA THR A 90 5.07 9.21 7.04
C THR A 90 5.08 9.44 8.54
N GLN A 91 5.76 10.48 8.98
CA GLN A 91 5.54 11.02 10.31
C GLN A 91 4.20 11.78 10.37
N SER A 92 3.70 12.03 11.56
CA SER A 92 2.49 12.81 11.77
C SER A 92 2.60 14.21 11.15
N TRP A 93 1.56 14.61 10.42
CA TRP A 93 1.47 15.97 9.88
C TRP A 93 1.42 17.00 11.02
N TRP A 94 2.17 18.10 10.86
CA TRP A 94 2.12 19.24 11.76
C TRP A 94 2.54 20.53 11.04
N ASP A 95 1.96 21.63 11.36
CA ASP A 95 2.33 22.99 10.89
C ASP A 95 2.58 23.07 9.37
N ASN A 96 1.68 22.48 8.57
CA ASN A 96 1.76 22.39 7.09
C ASN A 96 3.01 21.67 6.56
N LYS A 97 3.50 20.69 7.30
CA LYS A 97 4.66 19.87 6.95
C LYS A 97 4.43 18.40 7.27
N ILE A 98 5.13 17.54 6.54
CA ILE A 98 5.17 16.11 6.76
C ILE A 98 6.56 15.55 6.41
N THR A 99 7.08 14.64 7.21
CA THR A 99 8.30 13.90 6.89
C THR A 99 7.92 12.56 6.27
N VAL A 100 8.63 12.17 5.19
CA VAL A 100 8.31 10.99 4.39
C VAL A 100 9.53 10.09 4.28
N TYR A 101 9.32 8.80 4.58
CA TYR A 101 10.23 7.72 4.23
C TYR A 101 9.77 7.16 2.89
N ALA A 102 10.65 7.11 1.91
CA ALA A 102 10.28 6.77 0.55
C ALA A 102 11.33 5.86 -0.12
N CYS A 103 10.96 5.21 -1.20
CA CYS A 103 11.90 4.51 -2.08
C CYS A 103 11.51 4.68 -3.55
N ASP A 104 12.44 4.40 -4.48
CA ASP A 104 12.09 4.21 -5.89
C ASP A 104 11.55 2.78 -6.16
N ASP A 105 11.24 2.48 -7.41
CA ASP A 105 10.76 1.16 -7.83
C ASP A 105 11.82 0.04 -7.74
N GLY A 106 13.08 0.40 -7.52
CA GLY A 106 14.20 -0.51 -7.24
C GLY A 106 14.50 -0.67 -5.75
N THR A 107 13.60 -0.26 -4.85
CA THR A 107 13.74 -0.29 -3.38
C THR A 107 14.83 0.61 -2.81
N ARG A 108 15.39 1.54 -3.62
CA ARG A 108 16.45 2.46 -3.18
C ARG A 108 15.84 3.62 -2.37
N PRO A 109 16.37 3.88 -1.17
CA PRO A 109 15.67 4.69 -0.18
C PRO A 109 15.95 6.19 -0.30
N PHE A 110 14.95 6.98 0.17
CA PHE A 110 15.06 8.43 0.31
C PHE A 110 14.38 8.87 1.61
N PHE A 111 14.95 9.87 2.25
CA PHE A 111 14.35 10.54 3.40
C PHE A 111 14.02 12.00 3.03
N ILE A 112 12.77 12.40 3.20
CA ILE A 112 12.28 13.73 2.83
C ILE A 112 11.80 14.41 4.09
N TYR A 113 12.60 15.36 4.58
CA TYR A 113 12.38 15.98 5.86
C TYR A 113 11.48 17.22 5.76
N ASN A 114 10.42 17.25 6.57
CA ASN A 114 9.53 18.40 6.72
C ASN A 114 9.04 18.97 5.37
N MET A 115 8.68 18.12 4.45
CA MET A 115 8.10 18.50 3.15
C MET A 115 6.83 19.34 3.32
N ALA A 116 6.70 20.41 2.56
CA ALA A 116 5.52 21.27 2.58
C ALA A 116 4.27 20.46 2.15
N CYS A 117 3.25 20.42 3.01
CA CYS A 117 2.09 19.57 2.82
C CYS A 117 0.85 20.15 3.50
N SER A 118 -0.28 20.23 2.78
CA SER A 118 -1.57 20.55 3.40
C SER A 118 -2.10 19.35 4.23
N GLU A 119 -2.97 19.61 5.21
CA GLU A 119 -3.60 18.55 5.99
C GLU A 119 -4.44 17.60 5.10
N GLU A 120 -5.10 18.15 4.07
CA GLU A 120 -5.86 17.35 3.08
C GLU A 120 -4.96 16.41 2.28
N ASP A 121 -3.78 16.88 1.85
CA ASP A 121 -2.86 16.07 1.06
C ASP A 121 -2.09 15.07 1.93
N ALA A 122 -1.82 15.42 3.19
CA ALA A 122 -1.22 14.47 4.14
C ALA A 122 -2.06 13.19 4.30
N ALA A 123 -3.39 13.30 4.28
CA ALA A 123 -4.28 12.15 4.34
C ALA A 123 -4.22 11.25 3.09
N LYS A 124 -3.65 11.74 1.99
CA LYS A 124 -3.48 10.99 0.73
C LYS A 124 -2.06 10.39 0.59
N LEU A 125 -1.11 10.84 1.40
CA LEU A 125 0.27 10.32 1.44
C LEU A 125 0.30 8.98 2.21
N VAL A 126 -0.32 7.97 1.63
CA VAL A 126 -0.37 6.61 2.19
C VAL A 126 0.76 5.75 1.64
N PRO A 127 1.18 4.67 2.33
CA PRO A 127 2.14 3.72 1.79
C PRO A 127 1.76 3.23 0.39
N GLY A 128 2.73 3.17 -0.51
CA GLY A 128 2.55 2.79 -1.92
C GLY A 128 2.24 3.95 -2.86
N GLN A 129 1.83 5.13 -2.38
CA GLN A 129 1.53 6.27 -3.24
C GLN A 129 2.79 6.81 -3.92
N LYS A 130 2.78 6.92 -5.26
CA LYS A 130 3.86 7.55 -6.02
C LYS A 130 3.74 9.07 -5.99
N ILE A 131 4.86 9.74 -5.72
CA ILE A 131 4.96 11.19 -5.73
C ILE A 131 6.23 11.65 -6.47
N ARG A 132 6.16 12.85 -7.07
CA ARG A 132 7.35 13.57 -7.53
C ARG A 132 7.67 14.64 -6.50
N VAL A 133 8.91 14.64 -6.04
CA VAL A 133 9.40 15.56 -5.01
C VAL A 133 10.48 16.44 -5.60
N SER A 134 10.39 17.76 -5.37
CA SER A 134 11.43 18.73 -5.71
C SER A 134 11.86 19.47 -4.44
N GLY A 135 13.13 19.55 -4.18
CA GLY A 135 13.71 20.16 -3.00
C GLY A 135 15.22 20.26 -3.10
N PHE A 136 15.92 20.33 -1.97
CA PHE A 136 17.37 20.43 -1.92
C PHE A 136 17.96 19.24 -1.19
N LYS A 137 19.02 18.65 -1.75
CA LYS A 137 19.78 17.61 -1.06
C LYS A 137 20.52 18.24 0.11
N SER A 138 20.37 17.70 1.29
CA SER A 138 20.94 18.20 2.54
C SER A 138 21.58 17.06 3.35
N GLU A 139 22.36 17.42 4.36
CA GLU A 139 22.91 16.50 5.34
C GLU A 139 22.70 17.06 6.74
N TRP A 140 22.15 16.24 7.63
CA TRP A 140 22.01 16.56 9.04
C TRP A 140 22.56 15.44 9.93
N ALA A 141 23.62 15.72 10.68
CA ALA A 141 24.25 14.73 11.59
C ALA A 141 24.63 13.39 10.90
N GLY A 142 24.95 13.45 9.59
CA GLY A 142 25.26 12.31 8.75
C GLY A 142 24.06 11.70 8.02
N GLU A 143 22.82 12.16 8.31
CA GLU A 143 21.64 11.78 7.56
C GLU A 143 21.57 12.55 6.24
N ILE A 144 21.46 11.83 5.12
CA ILE A 144 21.23 12.42 3.80
C ILE A 144 19.73 12.54 3.56
N GLU A 145 19.27 13.76 3.34
CA GLU A 145 17.86 14.08 3.26
C GLU A 145 17.53 15.05 2.12
N VAL A 146 16.24 15.13 1.75
CA VAL A 146 15.72 16.18 0.90
C VAL A 146 14.96 17.20 1.78
N THR A 147 15.38 18.45 1.76
CA THR A 147 14.79 19.54 2.55
C THR A 147 14.12 20.59 1.68
N ASP A 148 13.34 21.49 2.31
CA ASP A 148 12.59 22.57 1.63
C ASP A 148 11.78 22.04 0.43
N ALA A 149 11.26 20.81 0.57
CA ALA A 149 10.64 20.07 -0.50
C ALA A 149 9.17 20.43 -0.70
N SER A 150 8.75 20.30 -1.95
CA SER A 150 7.36 20.28 -2.40
C SER A 150 7.12 19.02 -3.22
N PHE A 151 5.86 18.64 -3.44
CA PHE A 151 5.54 17.44 -4.18
C PHE A 151 4.29 17.54 -5.05
N ALA A 152 4.15 16.58 -5.96
CA ALA A 152 2.93 16.33 -6.72
C ALA A 152 2.62 14.83 -6.70
N PHE A 153 1.35 14.48 -6.59
CA PHE A 153 0.91 13.08 -6.75
C PHE A 153 1.09 12.64 -8.19
N LEU A 154 1.52 11.39 -8.35
CA LEU A 154 1.61 10.72 -9.65
C LEU A 154 0.65 9.54 -9.68
N ASP A 155 0.04 9.34 -10.85
CA ASP A 155 -0.80 8.17 -11.11
C ASP A 155 0.12 6.98 -11.49
N ALA A 156 0.17 5.99 -10.63
CA ALA A 156 0.97 4.77 -10.82
C ALA A 156 0.39 3.65 -9.94
N GLU A 157 0.66 2.41 -10.30
CA GLU A 157 0.37 1.27 -9.42
C GLU A 157 1.11 1.46 -8.09
N PRO A 158 0.46 1.21 -6.95
CA PRO A 158 1.10 1.33 -5.64
C PRO A 158 2.29 0.39 -5.48
N PHE A 159 3.34 0.86 -4.80
CA PHE A 159 4.52 0.04 -4.52
C PHE A 159 4.98 0.21 -3.07
N ILE A 160 5.05 -0.92 -2.33
CA ILE A 160 5.64 -0.98 -0.98
C ILE A 160 6.88 -1.88 -1.05
N ALA A 161 8.02 -1.33 -0.67
CA ALA A 161 9.26 -2.09 -0.61
C ALA A 161 9.23 -3.10 0.55
N PRO A 162 9.66 -4.35 0.33
CA PRO A 162 9.90 -5.27 1.43
C PRO A 162 11.08 -4.79 2.29
N PRO A 163 11.13 -5.13 3.58
CA PRO A 163 12.31 -4.86 4.38
C PRO A 163 13.51 -5.66 3.86
N VAL A 164 14.66 -5.00 3.79
CA VAL A 164 15.92 -5.66 3.43
C VAL A 164 16.55 -6.23 4.69
N ASP A 165 16.92 -7.50 4.70
CA ASP A 165 17.64 -8.09 5.83
C ASP A 165 19.08 -7.51 5.91
N LEU A 166 19.29 -6.62 6.86
CA LEU A 166 20.58 -5.98 7.16
C LEU A 166 21.25 -6.56 8.40
N THR A 167 20.81 -7.72 8.89
CA THR A 167 21.42 -8.38 10.06
C THR A 167 22.93 -8.65 9.86
N ALA A 168 23.33 -9.03 8.65
CA ALA A 168 24.75 -9.20 8.32
C ALA A 168 25.52 -7.87 8.32
N ASN A 169 24.87 -6.76 7.93
CA ASN A 169 25.51 -5.44 7.89
C ASN A 169 25.85 -4.94 9.29
N LEU A 170 25.05 -5.29 10.32
CA LEU A 170 25.40 -5.02 11.72
C LEU A 170 26.76 -5.61 12.09
N ARG A 171 27.06 -6.83 11.63
CA ARG A 171 28.37 -7.48 11.87
C ARG A 171 29.51 -6.77 11.18
N ASN A 172 29.28 -6.20 9.99
CA ASN A 172 30.28 -5.57 9.16
C ASN A 172 30.62 -4.13 9.60
N GLY A 173 29.79 -3.51 10.44
CA GLY A 173 30.05 -2.21 11.05
C GLY A 173 29.34 -1.03 10.39
N GLU A 174 29.64 0.17 10.88
CA GLU A 174 28.94 1.40 10.50
C GLU A 174 29.08 1.75 9.02
N ASP A 175 30.23 1.54 8.39
CA ASP A 175 30.43 1.81 6.95
C ASP A 175 29.49 0.97 6.08
N ALA A 176 29.22 -0.29 6.49
CA ALA A 176 28.32 -1.18 5.77
C ALA A 176 26.84 -0.79 5.94
N LEU A 177 26.50 -0.18 7.08
CA LEU A 177 25.16 0.37 7.33
C LEU A 177 24.98 1.72 6.62
N LEU A 178 26.00 2.58 6.65
CA LEU A 178 25.96 3.88 5.97
C LEU A 178 25.72 3.74 4.46
N ALA A 179 26.28 2.70 3.84
CA ALA A 179 26.09 2.42 2.41
C ALA A 179 24.62 2.11 2.02
N VAL A 180 23.78 1.80 3.00
CA VAL A 180 22.35 1.46 2.82
C VAL A 180 21.46 2.32 3.73
N GLN A 181 21.94 3.53 4.05
CA GLN A 181 21.21 4.51 4.84
C GLN A 181 19.80 4.72 4.27
N ASN A 182 18.83 4.96 5.15
CA ASN A 182 17.39 5.16 4.83
C ASN A 182 16.65 3.91 4.34
N ALA A 183 17.33 2.76 4.11
CA ALA A 183 16.65 1.54 3.72
C ALA A 183 15.57 1.13 4.74
N TYR A 184 14.44 0.63 4.25
CA TYR A 184 13.54 -0.13 5.09
C TYR A 184 14.19 -1.48 5.38
N ALA A 185 14.57 -1.69 6.62
CA ALA A 185 15.48 -2.74 7.06
C ALA A 185 14.82 -3.72 8.04
N ALA A 186 15.23 -4.99 7.97
CA ALA A 186 15.00 -5.98 9.01
C ALA A 186 16.32 -6.34 9.69
N PHE A 187 16.29 -6.52 11.01
CA PHE A 187 17.38 -6.98 11.85
C PHE A 187 16.88 -8.15 12.69
N ASN A 188 17.42 -9.35 12.49
CA ASN A 188 16.87 -10.57 13.04
C ASN A 188 17.72 -11.15 14.17
N GLY A 189 17.08 -11.66 15.24
CA GLY A 189 17.73 -12.38 16.33
C GLY A 189 18.60 -11.52 17.23
N LEU A 190 18.24 -10.25 17.45
CA LEU A 190 18.98 -9.36 18.34
C LEU A 190 18.56 -9.58 19.80
N THR A 191 19.53 -9.52 20.72
CA THR A 191 19.26 -9.62 22.16
C THR A 191 19.10 -8.24 22.78
N VAL A 192 17.98 -8.01 23.47
CA VAL A 192 17.74 -6.75 24.19
C VAL A 192 18.74 -6.56 25.32
N GLU A 193 19.41 -5.41 25.32
CA GLU A 193 20.44 -5.04 26.28
C GLU A 193 19.91 -4.00 27.28
N PRO A 194 20.53 -3.89 28.47
CA PRO A 194 20.21 -2.78 29.37
C PRO A 194 20.46 -1.44 28.66
N TYR A 195 19.45 -0.56 28.68
CA TYR A 195 19.57 0.76 28.09
C TYR A 195 20.62 1.62 28.79
N ASP A 196 20.62 1.56 30.13
CA ASP A 196 21.56 2.29 30.98
C ASP A 196 21.93 1.50 32.27
N GLU A 197 22.60 2.15 33.20
CA GLU A 197 23.04 1.54 34.47
C GLU A 197 21.88 1.15 35.39
N SER A 198 20.64 1.60 35.13
CA SER A 198 19.45 1.20 35.91
C SER A 198 19.03 -0.23 35.61
N GLY A 199 19.45 -0.77 34.47
CA GLY A 199 19.07 -2.09 33.97
C GLY A 199 17.69 -2.08 33.29
N ALA A 200 17.12 -0.92 32.95
CA ALA A 200 15.91 -0.82 32.17
C ALA A 200 16.14 -1.31 30.72
N ALA A 201 15.13 -1.97 30.13
CA ALA A 201 15.23 -2.44 28.74
C ALA A 201 15.06 -1.30 27.72
N PHE A 202 14.41 -0.21 28.13
CA PHE A 202 14.15 0.96 27.29
C PHE A 202 14.13 2.24 28.12
N ALA A 203 14.15 3.40 27.46
CA ALA A 203 13.97 4.70 28.08
C ALA A 203 13.15 5.64 27.17
N TYR A 204 12.36 6.51 27.77
CA TYR A 204 11.76 7.64 27.06
C TYR A 204 12.81 8.75 26.90
N LYS A 205 12.78 9.45 25.79
CA LYS A 205 13.64 10.63 25.53
C LYS A 205 13.46 11.71 26.60
N ASP A 206 12.22 11.93 27.01
CA ASP A 206 11.84 12.82 28.10
C ASP A 206 11.56 11.99 29.35
N ALA A 207 12.18 12.38 30.48
CA ALA A 207 11.95 11.73 31.77
C ALA A 207 10.50 11.88 32.28
N GLU A 208 9.71 12.78 31.74
CA GLU A 208 8.28 12.96 32.06
C GLU A 208 7.36 11.99 31.28
N GLY A 209 7.89 11.25 30.30
CA GLY A 209 7.25 10.03 29.81
C GLY A 209 6.71 10.00 28.39
N LYS A 210 5.65 9.33 28.17
CA LYS A 210 5.03 8.64 27.04
C LYS A 210 4.56 9.47 25.83
N THR A 211 5.03 10.70 25.66
CA THR A 211 4.65 11.57 24.53
C THR A 211 5.87 11.99 23.70
N ASP A 212 6.93 11.24 23.77
CA ASP A 212 8.18 11.48 23.07
C ASP A 212 8.80 10.16 22.61
N ASP A 213 9.90 10.24 21.89
CA ASP A 213 10.65 9.09 21.37
C ASP A 213 10.98 8.09 22.49
N LEU A 214 11.01 6.85 22.12
CA LEU A 214 11.36 5.75 22.98
C LEU A 214 12.61 5.06 22.46
N TYR A 215 13.61 4.90 23.30
CA TYR A 215 14.92 4.33 22.94
C TYR A 215 15.13 2.99 23.62
N PHE A 216 15.73 2.05 22.92
CA PHE A 216 16.21 0.79 23.45
C PHE A 216 17.50 0.36 22.80
N LYS A 217 18.19 -0.63 23.41
CA LYS A 217 19.39 -1.21 22.88
C LYS A 217 19.23 -2.68 22.64
N ALA A 218 19.79 -3.15 21.53
CA ALA A 218 19.88 -4.58 21.27
C ALA A 218 21.25 -4.94 20.69
N SER A 219 21.70 -6.15 20.93
CA SER A 219 23.02 -6.61 20.50
C SER A 219 22.93 -7.78 19.55
N LEU A 220 23.90 -7.86 18.66
CA LEU A 220 24.19 -9.02 17.82
C LEU A 220 25.67 -9.40 17.97
N ASP A 221 25.94 -10.65 18.32
CA ASP A 221 27.31 -11.17 18.52
C ASP A 221 28.16 -10.30 19.51
N GLY A 222 27.47 -9.72 20.51
CA GLY A 222 28.09 -8.88 21.55
C GLY A 222 28.35 -7.43 21.14
N LYS A 223 27.97 -7.01 19.94
CA LYS A 223 27.98 -5.62 19.49
C LYS A 223 26.60 -5.00 19.72
N VAL A 224 26.57 -3.89 20.45
CA VAL A 224 25.34 -3.21 20.88
C VAL A 224 25.03 -2.06 19.91
N TYR A 225 23.74 -1.90 19.59
CA TYR A 225 23.19 -0.85 18.74
C TYR A 225 22.06 -0.15 19.45
N ASP A 226 21.89 1.14 19.14
CA ASP A 226 20.78 1.96 19.60
C ASP A 226 19.65 1.94 18.55
N PHE A 227 18.40 1.86 19.04
CA PHE A 227 17.17 1.88 18.26
C PHE A 227 16.22 2.93 18.83
N CYS A 228 15.43 3.55 17.94
CA CYS A 228 14.47 4.59 18.29
C CYS A 228 13.08 4.25 17.75
N VAL A 229 12.07 4.24 18.61
CA VAL A 229 10.68 4.39 18.17
C VAL A 229 10.42 5.89 18.13
N GLU A 230 10.52 6.47 16.94
CA GLU A 230 10.30 7.90 16.71
C GLU A 230 8.81 8.21 16.88
N PHE A 231 8.49 9.14 17.77
CA PHE A 231 7.13 9.36 18.25
C PHE A 231 6.16 9.84 17.16
N TYR A 232 6.63 10.67 16.23
CA TYR A 232 5.79 11.17 15.14
C TYR A 232 5.58 10.15 14.02
N LEU A 233 6.46 9.14 13.91
CA LEU A 233 6.28 7.98 13.03
C LEU A 233 5.38 6.94 13.69
N CYS A 234 5.71 6.55 14.93
CA CYS A 234 5.06 5.48 15.69
C CYS A 234 4.71 5.95 17.11
N GLY A 235 3.58 6.65 17.26
CA GLY A 235 3.14 7.18 18.53
C GLY A 235 2.72 6.10 19.55
N LYS A 236 2.48 6.52 20.79
CA LYS A 236 2.21 5.66 21.96
C LYS A 236 1.06 4.63 21.79
N ASP A 237 0.16 4.87 20.86
CA ASP A 237 -0.99 4.00 20.64
C ASP A 237 -0.70 2.90 19.59
N THR A 238 0.47 2.95 18.92
CA THR A 238 0.93 1.94 17.96
C THR A 238 1.39 0.66 18.67
N ASP A 239 1.33 -0.44 17.95
CA ASP A 239 1.73 -1.74 18.50
C ASP A 239 3.24 -1.83 18.75
N VAL A 240 4.05 -1.22 17.89
CA VAL A 240 5.51 -1.17 18.10
C VAL A 240 5.89 -0.40 19.36
N TYR A 241 5.25 0.73 19.63
CA TYR A 241 5.50 1.49 20.86
C TYR A 241 5.19 0.66 22.11
N LYS A 242 4.03 -0.01 22.12
CA LYS A 242 3.61 -0.92 23.19
C LYS A 242 4.52 -2.16 23.30
N ALA A 243 4.97 -2.71 22.16
CA ALA A 243 5.88 -3.84 22.14
C ALA A 243 7.21 -3.49 22.80
N VAL A 244 7.78 -2.31 22.50
CA VAL A 244 9.02 -1.85 23.13
C VAL A 244 8.84 -1.54 24.62
N GLU A 245 7.68 -0.98 25.04
CA GLU A 245 7.34 -0.83 26.48
C GLU A 245 7.25 -2.17 27.23
N ALA A 246 7.02 -3.28 26.53
CA ALA A 246 6.91 -4.62 27.11
C ALA A 246 8.24 -5.38 27.13
N LEU A 247 9.30 -4.89 26.47
CA LEU A 247 10.60 -5.55 26.39
C LEU A 247 11.24 -5.78 27.75
N GLN A 248 11.94 -6.90 27.84
CA GLN A 248 12.79 -7.24 28.97
C GLN A 248 14.23 -7.47 28.49
N VAL A 249 15.18 -7.10 29.32
CA VAL A 249 16.60 -7.38 29.04
C VAL A 249 16.80 -8.89 28.90
N GLY A 250 17.43 -9.28 27.78
CA GLY A 250 17.63 -10.67 27.43
C GLY A 250 16.60 -11.26 26.46
N ASP A 251 15.52 -10.53 26.15
CA ASP A 251 14.61 -10.95 25.06
C ASP A 251 15.38 -11.01 23.74
N VAL A 252 15.06 -12.01 22.91
CA VAL A 252 15.58 -12.11 21.55
C VAL A 252 14.48 -11.68 20.61
N ILE A 253 14.78 -10.68 19.79
CA ILE A 253 13.78 -9.99 18.97
C ILE A 253 14.20 -9.84 17.52
N ASP A 254 13.21 -9.70 16.65
CA ASP A 254 13.34 -9.21 15.28
C ASP A 254 12.80 -7.78 15.22
N ILE A 255 13.48 -6.93 14.47
CA ILE A 255 13.20 -5.49 14.38
C ILE A 255 13.05 -5.13 12.92
N GLU A 256 12.01 -4.38 12.56
CA GLU A 256 11.92 -3.68 11.28
C GLU A 256 11.86 -2.18 11.49
N GLY A 257 12.42 -1.43 10.55
CA GLY A 257 12.44 0.03 10.61
C GLY A 257 13.25 0.67 9.50
N PHE A 258 13.22 1.99 9.44
CA PHE A 258 14.02 2.76 8.48
C PHE A 258 15.40 3.05 9.09
N LEU A 259 16.47 2.72 8.37
CA LEU A 259 17.83 2.91 8.83
C LEU A 259 18.22 4.40 8.81
N TYR A 260 17.60 5.16 9.69
CA TYR A 260 17.90 6.56 9.91
C TYR A 260 19.29 6.75 10.54
N TRP A 261 19.89 7.90 10.33
CA TRP A 261 21.25 8.21 10.80
C TRP A 261 21.28 9.45 11.69
N TYR A 262 21.84 9.33 12.87
CA TYR A 262 22.07 10.46 13.76
C TYR A 262 23.44 10.32 14.47
N ASN A 263 24.51 10.84 13.82
CA ASN A 263 25.90 10.62 14.24
C ASN A 263 26.30 9.14 14.36
N GLY A 264 25.61 8.26 13.63
CA GLY A 264 25.70 6.81 13.65
C GLY A 264 24.35 6.21 13.30
N PRO A 265 24.26 4.87 13.11
CA PRO A 265 22.99 4.21 12.83
C PRO A 265 22.04 4.38 14.02
N ASN A 266 20.85 4.90 13.72
CA ASN A 266 19.75 5.10 14.68
C ASN A 266 18.42 4.71 14.02
N PRO A 267 18.17 3.43 13.74
CA PRO A 267 16.99 3.01 13.02
C PRO A 267 15.69 3.47 13.69
N HIS A 268 14.81 4.08 12.89
CA HIS A 268 13.44 4.42 13.30
C HIS A 268 12.56 3.20 13.17
N VAL A 269 12.26 2.57 14.28
CA VAL A 269 11.63 1.25 14.38
C VAL A 269 10.13 1.33 14.14
N THR A 270 9.64 0.45 13.26
CA THR A 270 8.21 0.32 12.92
C THR A 270 7.61 -0.99 13.39
N SER A 271 8.44 -2.00 13.67
CA SER A 271 8.01 -3.30 14.20
C SER A 271 9.05 -3.89 15.14
N VAL A 272 8.60 -4.52 16.21
CA VAL A 272 9.42 -5.35 17.12
C VAL A 272 8.62 -6.60 17.44
N MET A 273 9.21 -7.77 17.16
CA MET A 273 8.60 -9.09 17.41
C MET A 273 9.57 -10.00 18.15
N PRO A 274 9.11 -10.92 18.99
CA PRO A 274 9.98 -11.97 19.52
C PRO A 274 10.58 -12.78 18.38
N HIS A 275 11.88 -13.06 18.44
CA HIS A 275 12.56 -13.84 17.42
C HIS A 275 11.95 -15.24 17.27
N ASN A 276 11.67 -15.65 16.04
CA ASN A 276 10.97 -16.90 15.71
C ASN A 276 9.59 -17.06 16.39
N ALA A 277 8.96 -15.95 16.78
CA ALA A 277 7.60 -16.03 17.29
C ALA A 277 6.65 -16.45 16.16
N LYS A 278 6.04 -17.61 16.33
CA LYS A 278 4.84 -17.97 15.59
C LYS A 278 3.66 -17.25 16.27
N SER A 279 2.92 -16.43 15.55
CA SER A 279 1.70 -15.83 16.08
C SER A 279 0.76 -16.93 16.57
N GLU A 280 0.24 -16.79 17.78
CA GLU A 280 -0.60 -17.82 18.40
C GLU A 280 -1.83 -18.09 17.52
N GLY A 281 -2.07 -19.36 17.20
CA GLY A 281 -3.20 -19.78 16.36
C GLY A 281 -3.01 -19.65 14.85
N VAL A 282 -1.90 -19.08 14.38
CA VAL A 282 -1.59 -18.98 12.94
C VAL A 282 -0.95 -20.27 12.44
N MET A 283 -1.41 -20.77 11.30
CA MET A 283 -0.86 -21.96 10.65
C MET A 283 0.33 -21.60 9.75
N THR A 284 1.35 -22.46 9.74
CA THR A 284 2.34 -22.46 8.66
C THR A 284 1.69 -22.95 7.36
N TYR A 285 2.32 -22.68 6.20
CA TYR A 285 1.82 -23.23 4.92
C TYR A 285 1.67 -24.75 4.96
N ALA A 286 2.62 -25.46 5.56
CA ALA A 286 2.54 -26.92 5.69
C ALA A 286 1.35 -27.39 6.55
N GLU A 287 1.03 -26.68 7.64
CA GLU A 287 -0.15 -26.96 8.48
C GLU A 287 -1.44 -26.63 7.73
N TYR A 288 -1.51 -25.50 7.01
CA TYR A 288 -2.62 -25.16 6.13
C TYR A 288 -2.82 -26.21 5.02
N ALA A 289 -1.76 -26.61 4.34
CA ALA A 289 -1.83 -27.62 3.29
C ALA A 289 -2.35 -28.96 3.82
N ALA A 290 -1.96 -29.35 5.06
CA ALA A 290 -2.40 -30.57 5.72
C ALA A 290 -3.77 -30.48 6.40
N ALA A 291 -4.33 -29.29 6.58
CA ALA A 291 -5.63 -29.09 7.21
C ALA A 291 -6.75 -29.75 6.40
N GLU A 292 -7.76 -30.31 7.10
CA GLU A 292 -8.91 -30.92 6.44
C GLU A 292 -9.77 -29.85 5.73
N LEU A 293 -10.42 -30.23 4.65
CA LEU A 293 -11.43 -29.37 4.01
C LEU A 293 -12.56 -29.07 5.01
N ASP A 294 -13.18 -27.90 4.86
CA ASP A 294 -14.21 -27.36 5.75
C ASP A 294 -13.72 -27.07 7.19
N SER A 295 -12.41 -27.15 7.46
CA SER A 295 -11.86 -26.71 8.74
C SER A 295 -11.56 -25.22 8.75
N GLU A 296 -11.72 -24.59 9.92
CA GLU A 296 -11.30 -23.21 10.12
C GLU A 296 -9.77 -23.12 10.12
N VAL A 297 -9.24 -22.15 9.38
CA VAL A 297 -7.81 -21.89 9.25
C VAL A 297 -7.53 -20.44 9.53
N THR A 298 -6.39 -20.16 10.14
CA THR A 298 -5.85 -18.81 10.27
C THR A 298 -4.43 -18.81 9.73
N ILE A 299 -4.17 -17.94 8.77
CA ILE A 299 -2.85 -17.80 8.13
C ILE A 299 -2.37 -16.36 8.22
N GLU A 300 -1.08 -16.15 8.11
CA GLU A 300 -0.46 -14.87 7.78
C GLU A 300 0.17 -15.00 6.40
N ALA A 301 -0.15 -14.07 5.50
CA ALA A 301 0.36 -14.07 4.14
C ALA A 301 0.47 -12.63 3.63
N PHE A 302 1.14 -12.47 2.50
CA PHE A 302 1.35 -11.17 1.87
C PHE A 302 0.58 -11.12 0.57
N VAL A 303 -0.20 -10.07 0.39
CA VAL A 303 -0.93 -9.80 -0.85
C VAL A 303 0.06 -9.79 -2.02
N GLN A 304 -0.21 -10.53 -3.07
CA GLN A 304 0.55 -10.49 -4.32
C GLN A 304 -0.24 -9.80 -5.41
N ASP A 305 -1.58 -9.98 -5.39
CA ASP A 305 -2.50 -9.35 -6.33
C ASP A 305 -3.94 -9.46 -5.82
N THR A 306 -4.85 -8.69 -6.40
CA THR A 306 -6.26 -8.75 -6.07
C THR A 306 -7.14 -8.68 -7.32
N GLN A 307 -8.29 -9.34 -7.27
CA GLN A 307 -9.36 -9.06 -8.22
C GLN A 307 -10.06 -7.75 -7.87
N SER A 308 -10.84 -7.21 -8.78
CA SER A 308 -11.64 -6.01 -8.55
C SER A 308 -12.59 -6.19 -7.36
N TRP A 309 -12.60 -5.20 -6.46
CA TRP A 309 -13.58 -5.17 -5.36
C TRP A 309 -15.01 -5.05 -5.87
N TRP A 310 -15.94 -5.79 -5.28
CA TRP A 310 -17.36 -5.69 -5.57
C TRP A 310 -18.20 -6.18 -4.38
N ASP A 311 -19.31 -5.57 -4.12
CA ASP A 311 -20.32 -5.99 -3.13
C ASP A 311 -19.74 -6.37 -1.76
N ASN A 312 -18.81 -5.55 -1.23
CA ASN A 312 -18.08 -5.76 0.03
C ASN A 312 -17.23 -7.06 0.06
N LYS A 313 -16.70 -7.46 -1.07
CA LYS A 313 -15.83 -8.64 -1.22
C LYS A 313 -14.65 -8.34 -2.15
N ILE A 314 -13.58 -9.07 -1.94
CA ILE A 314 -12.40 -9.05 -2.80
C ILE A 314 -11.75 -10.43 -2.82
N THR A 315 -11.30 -10.89 -3.96
CA THR A 315 -10.48 -12.11 -4.08
C THR A 315 -9.01 -11.72 -4.07
N VAL A 316 -8.21 -12.41 -3.27
CA VAL A 316 -6.80 -12.10 -3.05
C VAL A 316 -5.92 -13.29 -3.42
N TYR A 317 -4.89 -13.03 -4.22
CA TYR A 317 -3.74 -13.89 -4.41
C TYR A 317 -2.70 -13.51 -3.38
N ALA A 318 -2.37 -14.42 -2.47
CA ALA A 318 -1.44 -14.16 -1.39
C ALA A 318 -0.35 -15.23 -1.34
N ALA A 319 0.80 -14.90 -0.76
CA ALA A 319 1.91 -15.84 -0.58
C ALA A 319 2.67 -15.53 0.70
N ASP A 320 3.38 -16.54 1.21
CA ASP A 320 4.48 -16.42 2.15
C ASP A 320 5.75 -17.05 1.53
N ALA A 321 6.83 -17.16 2.29
CA ALA A 321 8.07 -17.75 1.82
C ALA A 321 7.91 -19.26 1.47
N ASP A 322 6.96 -19.94 2.08
CA ASP A 322 6.78 -21.38 1.98
C ASP A 322 5.72 -21.77 0.94
N GLY A 323 4.70 -20.91 0.70
CA GLY A 323 3.59 -21.26 -0.19
C GLY A 323 2.76 -20.09 -0.68
N ALA A 324 1.67 -20.42 -1.36
CA ALA A 324 0.72 -19.43 -1.87
C ALA A 324 -0.72 -19.84 -1.56
N TYR A 325 -1.58 -18.84 -1.48
CA TYR A 325 -2.96 -18.98 -1.05
C TYR A 325 -3.88 -18.25 -2.04
N PHE A 326 -5.01 -18.83 -2.33
CA PHE A 326 -6.12 -18.20 -3.01
C PHE A 326 -7.23 -17.95 -2.00
N ILE A 327 -7.58 -16.68 -1.77
CA ILE A 327 -8.57 -16.28 -0.79
C ILE A 327 -9.77 -15.75 -1.56
N TYR A 328 -10.80 -16.59 -1.68
CA TYR A 328 -11.95 -16.30 -2.53
C TYR A 328 -12.97 -15.42 -1.84
N ASN A 329 -13.36 -14.32 -2.47
CA ASN A 329 -14.42 -13.42 -2.01
C ASN A 329 -14.33 -13.09 -0.50
N MET A 330 -13.13 -12.73 -0.05
CA MET A 330 -12.87 -12.30 1.32
C MET A 330 -13.72 -11.04 1.65
N ALA A 331 -14.32 -11.02 2.82
CA ALA A 331 -15.11 -9.87 3.27
C ALA A 331 -14.22 -8.63 3.40
N CYS A 332 -14.55 -7.55 2.68
CA CYS A 332 -13.68 -6.39 2.57
C CYS A 332 -14.50 -5.11 2.30
N SER A 333 -14.24 -4.05 3.06
CA SER A 333 -14.77 -2.73 2.74
C SER A 333 -14.04 -2.12 1.53
N GLU A 334 -14.70 -1.19 0.80
CA GLU A 334 -14.06 -0.47 -0.31
C GLU A 334 -12.80 0.30 0.14
N ALA A 335 -12.83 0.87 1.35
CA ALA A 335 -11.69 1.57 1.91
C ALA A 335 -10.51 0.63 2.23
N ASP A 336 -10.79 -0.58 2.72
CA ASP A 336 -9.74 -1.57 2.98
C ASP A 336 -9.23 -2.21 1.68
N ALA A 337 -10.07 -2.38 0.68
CA ALA A 337 -9.66 -2.88 -0.63
C ALA A 337 -8.55 -2.02 -1.26
N ALA A 338 -8.64 -0.69 -1.13
CA ALA A 338 -7.61 0.24 -1.59
C ALA A 338 -6.25 0.10 -0.85
N ARG A 339 -6.22 -0.62 0.27
CA ARG A 339 -5.01 -0.89 1.08
C ARG A 339 -4.46 -2.29 0.86
N LEU A 340 -5.21 -3.18 0.22
CA LEU A 340 -4.77 -4.54 -0.14
C LEU A 340 -3.90 -4.49 -1.39
N ILE A 341 -2.73 -3.87 -1.28
CA ILE A 341 -1.76 -3.69 -2.36
C ILE A 341 -0.68 -4.78 -2.29
N PRO A 342 0.00 -5.09 -3.41
CA PRO A 342 1.11 -6.05 -3.41
C PRO A 342 2.14 -5.75 -2.32
N GLY A 343 2.56 -6.79 -1.62
CA GLY A 343 3.50 -6.70 -0.50
C GLY A 343 2.85 -6.55 0.88
N GLN A 344 1.61 -6.07 0.98
CA GLN A 344 0.92 -5.88 2.28
C GLN A 344 0.69 -7.21 3.01
N LYS A 345 1.15 -7.31 4.26
CA LYS A 345 0.88 -8.46 5.13
C LYS A 345 -0.53 -8.40 5.68
N ILE A 346 -1.22 -9.53 5.65
CA ILE A 346 -2.55 -9.72 6.23
C ILE A 346 -2.59 -11.02 7.03
N ARG A 347 -3.36 -11.01 8.12
CA ARG A 347 -3.80 -12.21 8.84
C ARG A 347 -5.21 -12.53 8.39
N VAL A 348 -5.43 -13.73 7.89
CA VAL A 348 -6.71 -14.16 7.33
C VAL A 348 -7.26 -15.33 8.14
N THR A 349 -8.53 -15.24 8.54
CA THR A 349 -9.27 -16.34 9.17
C THR A 349 -10.48 -16.69 8.32
N GLY A 350 -10.60 -17.98 7.97
CA GLY A 350 -11.70 -18.47 7.15
C GLY A 350 -11.74 -20.01 7.13
N TYR A 351 -12.44 -20.57 6.17
CA TYR A 351 -12.57 -22.02 6.05
C TYR A 351 -11.82 -22.53 4.81
N LYS A 352 -10.97 -23.54 4.97
CA LYS A 352 -10.32 -24.20 3.84
C LYS A 352 -11.37 -24.91 2.99
N SER A 353 -11.34 -24.67 1.69
CA SER A 353 -12.27 -25.25 0.72
C SER A 353 -11.55 -25.77 -0.51
N GLU A 354 -12.25 -26.49 -1.34
CA GLU A 354 -11.78 -26.92 -2.65
C GLU A 354 -12.89 -26.75 -3.70
N TRP A 355 -12.57 -26.06 -4.78
CA TRP A 355 -13.44 -25.91 -5.94
C TRP A 355 -12.79 -26.39 -7.23
N ALA A 356 -13.29 -27.46 -7.81
CA ALA A 356 -12.76 -28.02 -9.06
C ALA A 356 -11.24 -28.33 -9.05
N GLY A 357 -10.70 -28.67 -7.87
CA GLY A 357 -9.28 -28.90 -7.63
C GLY A 357 -8.49 -27.66 -7.20
N GLU A 358 -9.10 -26.47 -7.18
CA GLU A 358 -8.52 -25.28 -6.58
C GLU A 358 -8.68 -25.34 -5.06
N VAL A 359 -7.56 -25.32 -4.32
CA VAL A 359 -7.56 -25.22 -2.87
C VAL A 359 -7.57 -23.75 -2.46
N GLU A 360 -8.60 -23.34 -1.76
CA GLU A 360 -8.87 -21.94 -1.43
C GLU A 360 -9.24 -21.75 0.04
N ILE A 361 -9.18 -20.49 0.50
CA ILE A 361 -9.91 -20.06 1.68
C ILE A 361 -11.24 -19.50 1.17
N ALA A 362 -12.34 -20.12 1.64
CA ALA A 362 -13.68 -19.90 1.09
C ALA A 362 -14.23 -18.49 1.32
N GLU A 363 -15.28 -18.17 0.53
CA GLU A 363 -16.04 -16.92 0.67
C GLU A 363 -16.43 -16.61 2.11
N GLY A 364 -16.27 -15.34 2.50
CA GLY A 364 -16.62 -14.83 3.82
C GLY A 364 -15.49 -14.88 4.83
N ALA A 365 -14.28 -15.26 4.42
CA ALA A 365 -13.09 -15.07 5.24
C ALA A 365 -12.95 -13.61 5.69
N THR A 366 -12.38 -13.39 6.86
CA THR A 366 -12.09 -12.06 7.41
C THR A 366 -10.59 -11.86 7.50
N PHE A 367 -10.16 -10.60 7.60
CA PHE A 367 -8.74 -10.30 7.72
C PHE A 367 -8.44 -9.12 8.61
N GLU A 368 -7.19 -9.04 9.02
CA GLU A 368 -6.58 -7.90 9.72
C GLU A 368 -5.29 -7.53 8.98
N PHE A 369 -5.00 -6.23 8.90
CA PHE A 369 -3.71 -5.78 8.38
C PHE A 369 -2.63 -6.03 9.42
N GLU A 370 -1.50 -6.56 8.97
CA GLU A 370 -0.31 -6.81 9.79
C GLU A 370 0.89 -6.03 9.27
N HIS A 371 1.90 -5.88 10.11
CA HIS A 371 3.17 -5.28 9.69
C HIS A 371 4.02 -6.30 8.94
N GLY A 372 4.79 -5.83 7.97
CA GLY A 372 5.69 -6.62 7.14
C GLY A 372 5.37 -6.49 5.66
N ALA A 373 6.37 -6.74 4.82
CA ALA A 373 6.21 -6.77 3.39
C ALA A 373 6.99 -7.93 2.78
N PHE A 374 6.42 -8.56 1.74
CA PHE A 374 7.04 -9.64 0.99
C PHE A 374 6.46 -9.73 -0.41
N TYR A 375 7.33 -9.91 -1.39
CA TYR A 375 6.97 -10.17 -2.78
C TYR A 375 7.48 -11.55 -3.16
N ALA A 376 6.58 -12.41 -3.60
CA ALA A 376 6.94 -13.75 -4.03
C ALA A 376 7.73 -13.67 -5.34
N GLU A 377 8.79 -14.46 -5.43
CA GLU A 377 9.54 -14.67 -6.67
C GLU A 377 8.72 -15.48 -7.67
N ASP A 378 8.95 -15.25 -8.96
CA ASP A 378 8.38 -16.05 -10.04
C ASP A 378 9.10 -17.40 -10.13
N PHE A 379 8.32 -18.47 -10.27
CA PHE A 379 8.85 -19.82 -10.48
C PHE A 379 8.72 -20.19 -11.96
N ASP A 380 9.85 -20.44 -12.65
CA ASP A 380 9.79 -21.03 -13.99
C ASP A 380 9.35 -22.51 -13.86
N VAL A 381 8.11 -22.78 -14.28
CA VAL A 381 7.50 -24.11 -14.25
C VAL A 381 7.46 -24.78 -15.62
N THR A 382 8.14 -24.22 -16.61
CA THR A 382 8.12 -24.68 -18.00
C THR A 382 8.53 -26.14 -18.13
N GLU A 383 9.56 -26.57 -17.42
CA GLU A 383 10.04 -27.97 -17.44
C GLU A 383 9.09 -28.96 -16.72
N LEU A 384 8.10 -28.45 -15.96
CA LEU A 384 7.10 -29.27 -15.26
C LEU A 384 5.85 -29.51 -16.13
N LEU A 385 5.76 -28.86 -17.28
CA LEU A 385 4.66 -29.03 -18.22
C LEU A 385 4.55 -30.51 -18.64
N GLY A 386 3.30 -31.03 -18.64
CA GLY A 386 3.03 -32.45 -18.89
C GLY A 386 2.93 -33.32 -17.64
N ASN A 387 3.41 -32.86 -16.48
CA ASN A 387 3.25 -33.54 -15.21
C ASN A 387 2.36 -32.72 -14.25
N LYS A 388 1.08 -33.07 -14.19
CA LYS A 388 0.09 -32.34 -13.37
C LYS A 388 0.41 -32.39 -11.87
N ASP A 389 0.97 -33.50 -11.38
CA ASP A 389 1.27 -33.68 -9.97
C ASP A 389 2.44 -32.76 -9.55
N ASP A 390 3.44 -32.60 -10.41
CA ASP A 390 4.56 -31.68 -10.17
C ASP A 390 4.09 -30.20 -10.23
N LEU A 391 3.20 -29.87 -11.18
CA LEU A 391 2.60 -28.52 -11.26
C LEU A 391 1.71 -28.22 -10.04
N LEU A 392 1.00 -29.20 -9.50
CA LEU A 392 0.12 -29.01 -8.35
C LEU A 392 0.90 -28.52 -7.11
N ALA A 393 2.18 -28.85 -6.99
CA ALA A 393 3.03 -28.33 -5.92
C ALA A 393 3.27 -26.81 -6.00
N TYR A 394 2.95 -26.20 -7.14
CA TYR A 394 3.05 -24.76 -7.36
C TYR A 394 1.68 -24.08 -7.46
N GLN A 395 0.60 -24.75 -7.07
CA GLN A 395 -0.75 -24.17 -7.05
C GLN A 395 -0.75 -22.83 -6.32
N ASN A 396 -1.43 -21.85 -6.90
CA ASN A 396 -1.55 -20.46 -6.44
C ASN A 396 -0.27 -19.63 -6.45
N ARG A 397 0.90 -20.22 -6.73
CA ARG A 397 2.15 -19.45 -6.86
C ARG A 397 2.17 -18.64 -8.13
N LYS A 398 2.91 -17.54 -8.09
CA LYS A 398 3.27 -16.76 -9.26
C LYS A 398 4.28 -17.56 -10.09
N CYS A 399 3.93 -17.87 -11.32
CA CYS A 399 4.69 -18.75 -12.20
C CYS A 399 5.02 -18.08 -13.52
N PHE A 400 6.16 -18.45 -14.07
CA PHE A 400 6.59 -18.09 -15.42
C PHE A 400 6.62 -19.33 -16.32
N PHE A 401 6.17 -19.15 -17.57
CA PHE A 401 6.19 -20.16 -18.62
C PHE A 401 7.02 -19.60 -19.79
N SER A 402 8.20 -20.15 -20.00
CA SER A 402 9.17 -19.64 -20.98
C SER A 402 9.01 -20.28 -22.35
N ASP A 403 9.27 -19.51 -23.42
CA ASP A 403 9.29 -19.96 -24.82
C ASP A 403 8.06 -20.77 -25.23
N MET A 404 6.87 -20.36 -24.81
CA MET A 404 5.62 -20.99 -25.20
C MET A 404 5.22 -20.59 -26.61
N THR A 405 4.69 -21.51 -27.40
CA THR A 405 4.16 -21.24 -28.75
C THR A 405 2.65 -21.10 -28.70
N ILE A 406 2.12 -19.99 -29.22
CA ILE A 406 0.68 -19.76 -29.30
C ILE A 406 0.04 -20.74 -30.28
N GLU A 407 -0.95 -21.49 -29.81
CA GLU A 407 -1.70 -22.48 -30.56
C GLU A 407 -3.07 -21.95 -30.99
N PRO A 408 -3.68 -22.50 -32.07
CA PRO A 408 -5.07 -22.21 -32.38
C PRO A 408 -5.97 -22.56 -31.20
N TYR A 409 -6.77 -21.59 -30.76
CA TYR A 409 -7.70 -21.82 -29.65
C TYR A 409 -8.78 -22.84 -30.00
N ASP A 410 -9.32 -22.74 -31.22
CA ASP A 410 -10.36 -23.62 -31.74
C ASP A 410 -10.17 -23.93 -33.24
N GLU A 411 -11.17 -24.59 -33.84
CA GLU A 411 -11.17 -24.97 -35.26
C GLU A 411 -11.19 -23.77 -36.23
N THR A 412 -11.51 -22.56 -35.76
CA THR A 412 -11.49 -21.33 -36.58
C THR A 412 -10.09 -20.83 -36.85
N GLY A 413 -9.11 -21.29 -36.06
CA GLY A 413 -7.72 -20.85 -36.12
C GLY A 413 -7.46 -19.52 -35.39
N ALA A 414 -8.38 -19.03 -34.56
CA ALA A 414 -8.18 -17.85 -33.73
C ALA A 414 -7.10 -18.12 -32.68
N ALA A 415 -6.29 -17.12 -32.35
CA ALA A 415 -5.26 -17.23 -31.31
C ALA A 415 -5.84 -17.17 -29.89
N PHE A 416 -7.01 -16.58 -29.73
CA PHE A 416 -7.69 -16.43 -28.46
C PHE A 416 -9.21 -16.46 -28.65
N ALA A 417 -9.98 -16.56 -27.54
CA ALA A 417 -11.42 -16.42 -27.52
C ALA A 417 -11.88 -15.72 -26.24
N TYR A 418 -12.95 -14.97 -26.34
CA TYR A 418 -13.68 -14.47 -25.15
C TYR A 418 -14.56 -15.58 -24.60
N LYS A 419 -14.72 -15.66 -23.31
CA LYS A 419 -15.62 -16.59 -22.62
C LYS A 419 -17.06 -16.44 -23.11
N ASP A 420 -17.51 -15.20 -23.25
CA ASP A 420 -18.79 -14.87 -23.84
C ASP A 420 -18.62 -14.47 -25.31
N ALA A 421 -19.40 -15.09 -26.19
CA ALA A 421 -19.38 -14.77 -27.61
C ALA A 421 -19.81 -13.33 -27.95
N GLU A 422 -20.41 -12.59 -26.99
CA GLU A 422 -20.83 -11.20 -27.16
C GLU A 422 -19.74 -10.17 -26.83
N GLY A 423 -18.57 -10.58 -26.25
CA GLY A 423 -17.44 -9.70 -26.26
C GLY A 423 -16.55 -9.50 -25.02
N LYS A 424 -15.98 -8.31 -24.94
CA LYS A 424 -14.78 -7.90 -24.21
C LYS A 424 -14.95 -7.63 -22.71
N THR A 425 -16.07 -7.98 -22.11
CA THR A 425 -16.36 -7.74 -20.69
C THR A 425 -16.37 -9.03 -19.87
N ASP A 426 -15.62 -10.01 -20.31
CA ASP A 426 -15.51 -11.32 -19.68
C ASP A 426 -14.10 -11.87 -19.86
N ASP A 427 -13.82 -13.02 -19.24
CA ASP A 427 -12.54 -13.72 -19.33
C ASP A 427 -12.11 -13.94 -20.79
N LEU A 428 -10.82 -13.90 -21.02
CA LEU A 428 -10.21 -14.14 -22.29
C LEU A 428 -9.31 -15.37 -22.22
N TYR A 429 -9.50 -16.32 -23.11
CA TYR A 429 -8.78 -17.59 -23.13
C TYR A 429 -7.87 -17.71 -24.35
N PHE A 430 -6.70 -18.29 -24.16
CA PHE A 430 -5.82 -18.68 -25.25
C PHE A 430 -5.10 -19.98 -24.93
N LYS A 431 -4.48 -20.57 -25.94
CA LYS A 431 -3.69 -21.80 -25.78
C LYS A 431 -2.24 -21.54 -26.15
N ALA A 432 -1.35 -22.12 -25.38
CA ALA A 432 0.07 -22.14 -25.69
C ALA A 432 0.66 -23.50 -25.42
N SER A 433 1.69 -23.86 -26.17
CA SER A 433 2.35 -25.16 -26.09
C SER A 433 3.85 -25.05 -25.87
N LYS A 434 4.41 -26.07 -25.22
CA LYS A 434 5.85 -26.33 -25.16
C LYS A 434 6.07 -27.82 -25.36
N ASP A 435 7.00 -28.18 -26.27
CA ASP A 435 7.36 -29.58 -26.57
C ASP A 435 6.16 -30.50 -26.87
N GLY A 436 5.11 -29.94 -27.50
CA GLY A 436 3.89 -30.66 -27.88
C GLY A 436 2.86 -30.81 -26.75
N VAL A 437 3.12 -30.25 -25.57
CA VAL A 437 2.15 -30.17 -24.48
C VAL A 437 1.43 -28.83 -24.55
N VAL A 438 0.10 -28.87 -24.68
CA VAL A 438 -0.75 -27.68 -24.82
C VAL A 438 -1.48 -27.41 -23.52
N TYR A 439 -1.49 -26.15 -23.11
CA TYR A 439 -2.24 -25.67 -21.94
C TYR A 439 -3.19 -24.54 -22.30
N ASP A 440 -4.31 -24.48 -21.58
CA ASP A 440 -5.23 -23.36 -21.61
C ASP A 440 -4.79 -22.32 -20.57
N PHE A 441 -4.78 -21.04 -21.00
CA PHE A 441 -4.48 -19.88 -20.17
C PHE A 441 -5.70 -18.95 -20.14
N CYS A 442 -5.91 -18.29 -18.99
CA CYS A 442 -7.02 -17.38 -18.77
C CYS A 442 -6.52 -15.99 -18.37
N VAL A 443 -6.90 -14.96 -19.09
CA VAL A 443 -6.91 -13.61 -18.53
C VAL A 443 -8.24 -13.43 -17.82
N GLU A 444 -8.24 -13.62 -16.51
CA GLU A 444 -9.41 -13.50 -15.68
C GLU A 444 -9.82 -12.02 -15.59
N TYR A 445 -11.08 -11.72 -15.95
CA TYR A 445 -11.54 -10.34 -16.18
C TYR A 445 -11.50 -9.45 -14.93
N TYR A 446 -11.82 -9.99 -13.76
CA TYR A 446 -11.79 -9.22 -12.52
C TYR A 446 -10.36 -8.99 -11.98
N LEU A 447 -9.40 -9.82 -12.42
CA LEU A 447 -7.98 -9.62 -12.12
C LEU A 447 -7.35 -8.64 -13.13
N ARG A 448 -7.63 -8.84 -14.42
CA ARG A 448 -7.05 -8.07 -15.54
C ARG A 448 -8.11 -7.77 -16.60
N GLY A 449 -8.86 -6.69 -16.37
CA GLY A 449 -9.93 -6.28 -17.28
C GLY A 449 -9.44 -5.74 -18.63
N GLN A 450 -10.38 -5.46 -19.52
CA GLN A 450 -10.15 -5.08 -20.93
C GLN A 450 -9.23 -3.88 -21.14
N ASP A 451 -9.08 -3.00 -20.15
CA ASP A 451 -8.24 -1.81 -20.26
C ASP A 451 -6.78 -2.07 -19.87
N THR A 452 -6.47 -3.22 -19.28
CA THR A 452 -5.12 -3.58 -18.85
C THR A 452 -4.19 -3.89 -20.03
N PRO A 453 -2.87 -3.68 -19.88
CA PRO A 453 -1.89 -4.03 -20.89
C PRO A 453 -1.91 -5.50 -21.29
N VAL A 454 -2.06 -6.43 -20.31
CA VAL A 454 -2.05 -7.87 -20.60
C VAL A 454 -3.28 -8.31 -21.40
N TYR A 455 -4.46 -7.78 -21.10
CA TYR A 455 -5.67 -8.10 -21.88
C TYR A 455 -5.50 -7.70 -23.35
N LYS A 456 -5.00 -6.47 -23.59
CA LYS A 456 -4.68 -5.96 -24.93
C LYS A 456 -3.56 -6.75 -25.63
N ALA A 457 -2.55 -7.18 -24.87
CA ALA A 457 -1.47 -8.00 -25.42
C ALA A 457 -2.00 -9.35 -25.91
N VAL A 458 -2.89 -10.01 -25.17
CA VAL A 458 -3.49 -11.27 -25.57
C VAL A 458 -4.45 -11.08 -26.76
N GLU A 459 -5.20 -9.98 -26.85
CA GLU A 459 -5.99 -9.64 -28.06
C GLU A 459 -5.13 -9.45 -29.32
N ALA A 460 -3.85 -9.14 -29.15
CA ALA A 460 -2.91 -8.95 -30.26
C ALA A 460 -2.10 -10.20 -30.63
N LEU A 461 -2.30 -11.34 -29.94
CA LEU A 461 -1.56 -12.58 -30.22
C LEU A 461 -1.90 -13.15 -31.59
N GLU A 462 -0.89 -13.74 -32.21
CA GLU A 462 -1.02 -14.48 -33.45
C GLU A 462 -0.57 -15.94 -33.23
N VAL A 463 -1.25 -16.88 -33.87
CA VAL A 463 -0.88 -18.29 -33.83
C VAL A 463 0.54 -18.50 -34.38
N GLY A 464 1.35 -19.25 -33.63
CA GLY A 464 2.75 -19.53 -33.92
C GLY A 464 3.76 -18.54 -33.36
N GLN A 465 3.30 -17.47 -32.67
CA GLN A 465 4.20 -16.59 -31.93
C GLN A 465 4.81 -17.32 -30.73
N THR A 466 6.04 -16.95 -30.40
CA THR A 466 6.70 -17.41 -29.17
C THR A 466 6.54 -16.34 -28.09
N VAL A 467 6.11 -16.75 -26.90
CA VAL A 467 5.81 -15.86 -25.78
C VAL A 467 6.38 -16.39 -24.47
N GLY A 468 6.69 -15.46 -23.55
CA GLY A 468 6.81 -15.72 -22.13
C GLY A 468 5.49 -15.32 -21.44
N ILE A 469 5.03 -16.12 -20.50
CA ILE A 469 3.74 -15.89 -19.81
C ILE A 469 4.00 -15.88 -18.31
N GLU A 470 3.58 -14.81 -17.63
CA GLU A 470 3.53 -14.75 -16.16
C GLU A 470 2.08 -14.93 -15.72
N ALA A 471 1.84 -15.78 -14.72
CA ALA A 471 0.50 -16.11 -14.25
C ALA A 471 0.51 -16.63 -12.81
N TYR A 472 -0.61 -16.49 -12.11
CA TYR A 472 -0.87 -17.29 -10.92
C TYR A 472 -1.36 -18.67 -11.35
N LEU A 473 -0.75 -19.75 -10.83
CA LEU A 473 -1.09 -21.12 -11.22
C LEU A 473 -2.41 -21.55 -10.57
N TYR A 474 -3.51 -20.97 -11.03
CA TYR A 474 -4.85 -21.34 -10.65
C TYR A 474 -5.24 -22.71 -11.22
N TRP A 475 -6.19 -23.37 -10.57
CA TRP A 475 -6.61 -24.72 -10.93
C TRP A 475 -8.11 -24.81 -11.19
N TYR A 476 -8.51 -25.32 -12.35
CA TYR A 476 -9.89 -25.61 -12.70
C TYR A 476 -9.98 -26.94 -13.44
N ASN A 477 -10.18 -28.05 -12.71
CA ASN A 477 -10.08 -29.43 -13.21
C ASN A 477 -8.73 -29.77 -13.86
N GLY A 478 -7.71 -28.99 -13.56
CA GLY A 478 -6.36 -29.03 -14.07
C GLY A 478 -5.74 -27.64 -14.07
N PRO A 479 -4.47 -27.49 -14.49
CA PRO A 479 -3.84 -26.18 -14.56
C PRO A 479 -4.65 -25.23 -15.46
N ASN A 480 -5.00 -24.07 -14.94
CA ASN A 480 -5.69 -22.98 -15.66
C ASN A 480 -5.10 -21.64 -15.19
N PRO A 481 -3.84 -21.32 -15.55
CA PRO A 481 -3.15 -20.17 -15.03
C PRO A 481 -3.88 -18.85 -15.32
N HIS A 482 -4.02 -18.01 -14.30
CA HIS A 482 -4.57 -16.66 -14.42
C HIS A 482 -3.44 -15.69 -14.81
N VAL A 483 -3.45 -15.27 -16.05
CA VAL A 483 -2.36 -14.54 -16.70
C VAL A 483 -2.32 -13.08 -16.24
N ILE A 484 -1.13 -12.62 -15.86
CA ILE A 484 -0.88 -11.24 -15.43
C ILE A 484 0.06 -10.49 -16.36
N ASN A 485 0.86 -11.19 -17.17
CA ASN A 485 1.71 -10.58 -18.18
C ASN A 485 1.99 -11.53 -19.36
N VAL A 486 2.18 -10.99 -20.56
CA VAL A 486 2.61 -11.72 -21.75
C VAL A 486 3.70 -10.93 -22.46
N ILE A 487 4.85 -11.58 -22.70
CA ILE A 487 6.02 -11.02 -23.36
C ILE A 487 6.17 -11.72 -24.73
N VAL A 488 6.06 -11.00 -25.82
CA VAL A 488 6.24 -11.55 -27.18
C VAL A 488 7.71 -11.43 -27.57
N PHE A 489 8.33 -12.53 -28.06
CA PHE A 489 9.73 -12.60 -28.45
C PHE A 489 9.95 -12.43 -29.97
#